data_96b8c5369e628c8520f9964524b18b9b
#
_entry.id   96b8c5369e628c8520f9964524b18b9b
#
_cell.length_a   1.000
_cell.length_b   1.000
_cell.length_c   1.000
_cell.angle_alpha   90.00
_cell.angle_beta   90.00
_cell.angle_gamma   90.00
#
_symmetry.space_group_name_H-M   'P 1'
#
loop_
_entity.id
_entity.type
_entity.pdbx_description
1 polymer ?
#
loop_
_entity_poly.entity_id
_entity_poly.type
_entity_poly.pdbx_seq_one_letter_code
_entity_poly.pdbx_strand_id
1 'polypeptide(L)'
;TERISWVMDQLVEALAMDDSMASYGRRAAYFCKHDLVSQMVGEFPELQGLMGGKYLLEEGEPREVALAVAEQYQPAGAGDAPPSSDTGALLALAERLELLLSIFAKGQRPTGSSDPYALRRAGNGIVQILWDRGWRLPLQTILRTAAEHWSARFPAFEFESESLADDLGQLLRQRMVSQFEEDGFAPDLVQAVSGEGVSSERLLQDPVDARERLVLLNDLRADGRLQAVQAVVQRASKLAEKGDLDATQLAPEPAIDPSLFDSPSESELLKQLQTLSPLAEASDYRGLATGLQVAAKALEAFFDGDNSVMVMADDAAVRRNRLNLLSVLRNQASVLARFDNIQS
;
A
#
# COMPACT_ATOMS: atom_id res chain seq x y z
N THR A 1 24.71 -1.42 14.39
CA THR A 1 24.55 -2.46 13.33
C THR A 1 23.62 -3.59 13.78
N GLU A 2 23.68 -4.12 15.03
CA GLU A 2 22.81 -5.24 15.47
C GLU A 2 21.32 -5.05 15.17
N ARG A 3 20.77 -3.85 15.38
CA ARG A 3 19.36 -3.55 15.09
C ARG A 3 19.07 -3.57 13.59
N ILE A 4 19.98 -3.05 12.76
CA ILE A 4 19.88 -3.11 11.31
C ILE A 4 19.96 -4.56 10.83
N SER A 5 20.84 -5.37 11.44
CA SER A 5 20.92 -6.81 11.13
C SER A 5 19.64 -7.55 11.46
N TRP A 6 18.99 -7.23 12.59
CA TRP A 6 17.70 -7.81 12.94
C TRP A 6 16.61 -7.43 11.92
N VAL A 7 16.53 -6.14 11.52
CA VAL A 7 15.57 -5.70 10.49
C VAL A 7 15.87 -6.38 9.15
N MET A 8 17.16 -6.52 8.80
CA MET A 8 17.58 -7.25 7.59
C MET A 8 17.03 -8.67 7.57
N ASP A 9 17.12 -9.40 8.70
CA ASP A 9 16.56 -10.76 8.79
C ASP A 9 15.05 -10.78 8.55
N GLN A 10 14.30 -9.81 9.08
CA GLN A 10 12.86 -9.69 8.83
C GLN A 10 12.55 -9.41 7.35
N LEU A 11 13.34 -8.56 6.69
CA LEU A 11 13.17 -8.25 5.26
C LEU A 11 13.48 -9.46 4.37
N VAL A 12 14.58 -10.15 4.65
CA VAL A 12 14.98 -11.37 3.93
C VAL A 12 13.90 -12.44 3.99
N GLU A 13 13.32 -12.66 5.18
CA GLU A 13 12.24 -13.62 5.38
C GLU A 13 10.96 -13.17 4.67
N ALA A 14 10.52 -11.95 4.89
CA ALA A 14 9.25 -11.43 4.34
C ALA A 14 9.25 -11.36 2.81
N LEU A 15 10.40 -11.08 2.20
CA LEU A 15 10.56 -11.01 0.74
C LEU A 15 10.99 -12.35 0.12
N ALA A 16 11.14 -13.39 0.94
CA ALA A 16 11.57 -14.73 0.51
C ALA A 16 12.84 -14.68 -0.38
N MET A 17 13.83 -13.89 0.07
CA MET A 17 15.09 -13.75 -0.67
C MET A 17 15.86 -15.06 -0.72
N ASP A 18 16.56 -15.33 -1.83
CA ASP A 18 17.39 -16.50 -1.96
C ASP A 18 18.60 -16.49 -0.99
N ASP A 19 19.22 -17.65 -0.78
CA ASP A 19 20.32 -17.82 0.18
C ASP A 19 21.52 -16.90 -0.10
N SER A 20 21.80 -16.61 -1.37
CA SER A 20 22.89 -15.73 -1.80
C SER A 20 22.60 -14.28 -1.40
N MET A 21 21.41 -13.79 -1.75
CA MET A 21 20.96 -12.46 -1.39
C MET A 21 20.88 -12.28 0.14
N ALA A 22 20.34 -13.28 0.84
CA ALA A 22 20.25 -13.29 2.30
C ALA A 22 21.64 -13.20 2.95
N SER A 23 22.61 -13.96 2.43
CA SER A 23 23.99 -13.94 2.92
C SER A 23 24.67 -12.59 2.71
N TYR A 24 24.55 -12.02 1.51
CA TYR A 24 25.12 -10.70 1.21
C TYR A 24 24.44 -9.58 2.01
N GLY A 25 23.12 -9.63 2.13
CA GLY A 25 22.35 -8.65 2.92
C GLY A 25 22.78 -8.64 4.38
N ARG A 26 22.87 -9.81 5.02
CA ARG A 26 23.35 -9.93 6.41
C ARG A 26 24.77 -9.45 6.58
N ARG A 27 25.65 -9.79 5.63
CA ARG A 27 27.04 -9.35 5.66
C ARG A 27 27.14 -7.83 5.51
N ALA A 28 26.38 -7.23 4.60
CA ALA A 28 26.30 -5.79 4.41
C ALA A 28 25.74 -5.08 5.65
N ALA A 29 24.68 -5.59 6.28
CA ALA A 29 24.13 -5.05 7.52
C ALA A 29 25.14 -5.06 8.68
N TYR A 30 25.99 -6.07 8.75
CA TYR A 30 27.06 -6.13 9.75
C TYR A 30 28.07 -5.00 9.57
N PHE A 31 28.47 -4.69 8.32
CA PHE A 31 29.48 -3.70 8.03
C PHE A 31 28.96 -2.27 7.77
N CYS A 32 27.66 -2.07 7.66
CA CYS A 32 27.06 -0.83 7.13
C CYS A 32 27.48 0.48 7.81
N LYS A 33 28.09 0.42 9.00
CA LYS A 33 28.52 1.60 9.77
C LYS A 33 30.01 1.57 10.13
N HIS A 34 30.81 0.70 9.52
CA HIS A 34 32.22 0.53 9.89
C HIS A 34 33.10 1.74 9.49
N ASP A 35 32.72 2.46 8.44
CA ASP A 35 33.45 3.62 7.94
C ASP A 35 33.28 4.88 8.82
N LEU A 36 32.26 4.92 9.66
CA LEU A 36 32.00 6.07 10.54
C LEU A 36 33.11 6.32 11.59
N VAL A 37 33.96 5.33 11.84
CA VAL A 37 35.12 5.47 12.75
C VAL A 37 36.40 5.87 12.00
N SER A 38 36.36 5.99 10.68
CA SER A 38 37.51 6.40 9.86
C SER A 38 37.75 7.89 9.92
N GLN A 39 39.00 8.29 9.85
CA GLN A 39 39.37 9.73 9.76
C GLN A 39 38.76 10.37 8.51
N MET A 40 38.71 9.63 7.39
CA MET A 40 38.17 10.11 6.11
C MET A 40 36.71 10.56 6.27
N VAL A 41 35.86 9.74 6.86
CA VAL A 41 34.45 10.09 7.07
C VAL A 41 34.31 11.13 8.20
N GLY A 42 35.20 11.14 9.17
CA GLY A 42 35.24 12.17 10.20
C GLY A 42 35.52 13.56 9.64
N GLU A 43 36.39 13.68 8.62
CA GLU A 43 36.70 14.95 7.93
C GLU A 43 35.73 15.28 6.79
N PHE A 44 35.22 14.25 6.10
CA PHE A 44 34.32 14.36 4.95
C PHE A 44 33.03 13.50 5.17
N PRO A 45 32.09 13.97 5.99
CA PRO A 45 30.89 13.19 6.32
C PRO A 45 30.02 12.80 5.11
N GLU A 46 30.09 13.56 4.02
CA GLU A 46 29.40 13.27 2.77
C GLU A 46 29.90 12.00 2.06
N LEU A 47 31.07 11.50 2.44
CA LEU A 47 31.64 10.27 1.89
C LEU A 47 31.22 9.02 2.65
N GLN A 48 30.39 9.14 3.69
CA GLN A 48 29.88 7.97 4.44
C GLN A 48 29.14 7.01 3.50
N GLY A 49 29.29 5.73 3.74
CA GLY A 49 28.78 4.65 2.88
C GLY A 49 29.68 4.43 1.65
N LEU A 50 29.97 5.45 0.86
CA LEU A 50 30.86 5.34 -0.30
C LEU A 50 32.26 4.85 0.10
N MET A 51 32.84 5.46 1.12
CA MET A 51 34.14 5.02 1.66
C MET A 51 34.03 3.65 2.31
N GLY A 52 32.92 3.35 2.99
CA GLY A 52 32.64 2.02 3.51
C GLY A 52 32.71 0.94 2.43
N GLY A 53 32.04 1.14 1.31
CA GLY A 53 32.11 0.22 0.18
C GLY A 53 33.52 0.06 -0.39
N LYS A 54 34.26 1.16 -0.53
CA LYS A 54 35.67 1.10 -1.01
C LYS A 54 36.59 0.34 -0.07
N TYR A 55 36.49 0.57 1.23
CA TYR A 55 37.29 -0.15 2.21
C TYR A 55 36.98 -1.66 2.19
N LEU A 56 35.71 -2.04 2.07
CA LEU A 56 35.33 -3.45 1.99
C LEU A 56 35.90 -4.15 0.75
N LEU A 57 35.92 -3.46 -0.41
CA LEU A 57 36.55 -4.00 -1.61
C LEU A 57 38.06 -4.22 -1.42
N GLU A 58 38.76 -3.28 -0.80
CA GLU A 58 40.19 -3.40 -0.52
C GLU A 58 40.49 -4.53 0.51
N GLU A 59 39.56 -4.77 1.42
CA GLU A 59 39.65 -5.87 2.40
C GLU A 59 39.25 -7.23 1.82
N GLY A 60 38.81 -7.28 0.55
CA GLY A 60 38.47 -8.53 -0.15
C GLY A 60 37.06 -9.03 0.11
N GLU A 61 36.16 -8.22 0.63
CA GLU A 61 34.73 -8.55 0.74
C GLU A 61 34.08 -8.68 -0.64
N PRO A 62 33.02 -9.48 -0.77
CA PRO A 62 32.27 -9.59 -2.02
C PRO A 62 31.81 -8.22 -2.53
N ARG A 63 31.88 -8.04 -3.86
CA ARG A 63 31.47 -6.79 -4.50
C ARG A 63 30.03 -6.39 -4.17
N GLU A 64 29.14 -7.37 -4.06
CA GLU A 64 27.72 -7.20 -3.72
C GLU A 64 27.57 -6.57 -2.32
N VAL A 65 28.37 -6.99 -1.36
CA VAL A 65 28.41 -6.45 0.00
C VAL A 65 28.96 -5.03 0.01
N ALA A 66 30.07 -4.80 -0.68
CA ALA A 66 30.71 -3.48 -0.78
C ALA A 66 29.79 -2.46 -1.48
N LEU A 67 29.15 -2.87 -2.58
CA LEU A 67 28.19 -2.02 -3.31
C LEU A 67 26.99 -1.68 -2.44
N ALA A 68 26.42 -2.65 -1.73
CA ALA A 68 25.31 -2.42 -0.82
C ALA A 68 25.63 -1.38 0.25
N VAL A 69 26.82 -1.46 0.86
CA VAL A 69 27.26 -0.47 1.85
C VAL A 69 27.45 0.92 1.22
N ALA A 70 27.95 1.00 -0.02
CA ALA A 70 28.07 2.28 -0.73
C ALA A 70 26.70 2.91 -1.05
N GLU A 71 25.69 2.10 -1.31
CA GLU A 71 24.34 2.53 -1.74
C GLU A 71 23.34 2.69 -0.57
N GLN A 72 23.68 2.32 0.67
CA GLN A 72 22.75 2.25 1.79
C GLN A 72 21.97 3.54 2.09
N TYR A 73 22.49 4.68 1.69
CA TYR A 73 21.85 5.98 1.91
C TYR A 73 21.07 6.51 0.69
N GLN A 74 21.02 5.73 -0.40
CA GLN A 74 20.21 6.08 -1.57
C GLN A 74 18.74 5.64 -1.37
N PRO A 75 17.78 6.43 -1.89
CA PRO A 75 17.90 7.79 -2.37
C PRO A 75 18.16 8.75 -1.19
N ALA A 76 19.09 9.70 -1.31
CA ALA A 76 19.41 10.67 -0.26
C ALA A 76 18.45 11.86 -0.23
N GLY A 77 17.80 12.17 -1.35
CA GLY A 77 16.89 13.29 -1.52
C GLY A 77 15.87 13.08 -2.63
N ALA A 78 15.02 14.09 -2.82
CA ALA A 78 14.03 14.08 -3.90
C ALA A 78 14.71 14.04 -5.28
N GLY A 79 14.28 13.15 -6.15
CA GLY A 79 14.82 12.99 -7.50
C GLY A 79 16.09 12.13 -7.59
N ASP A 80 16.65 11.67 -6.46
CA ASP A 80 17.76 10.73 -6.47
C ASP A 80 17.29 9.33 -6.88
N ALA A 81 18.16 8.62 -7.61
CA ALA A 81 17.89 7.22 -7.94
C ALA A 81 17.95 6.31 -6.70
N PRO A 82 17.09 5.31 -6.63
CA PRO A 82 17.20 4.23 -5.65
C PRO A 82 18.53 3.47 -5.80
N PRO A 83 18.93 2.64 -4.82
CA PRO A 83 20.08 1.76 -4.96
C PRO A 83 20.01 0.95 -6.24
N SER A 84 21.14 0.80 -6.93
CA SER A 84 21.19 0.07 -8.21
C SER A 84 21.16 -1.45 -8.03
N SER A 85 21.64 -1.93 -6.87
CA SER A 85 21.67 -3.36 -6.52
C SER A 85 20.53 -3.74 -5.57
N ASP A 86 20.07 -4.99 -5.68
CA ASP A 86 19.02 -5.51 -4.78
C ASP A 86 19.52 -5.61 -3.34
N THR A 87 20.80 -6.01 -3.13
CA THR A 87 21.41 -6.02 -1.81
C THR A 87 21.51 -4.62 -1.21
N GLY A 88 21.82 -3.61 -2.04
CA GLY A 88 21.82 -2.19 -1.64
C GLY A 88 20.43 -1.71 -1.27
N ALA A 89 19.43 -2.08 -2.03
CA ALA A 89 18.03 -1.77 -1.75
C ALA A 89 17.55 -2.39 -0.42
N LEU A 90 17.89 -3.65 -0.17
CA LEU A 90 17.61 -4.31 1.12
C LEU A 90 18.27 -3.60 2.30
N LEU A 91 19.57 -3.26 2.16
CA LEU A 91 20.29 -2.56 3.22
C LEU A 91 19.73 -1.16 3.46
N ALA A 92 19.39 -0.44 2.39
CA ALA A 92 18.78 0.87 2.47
C ALA A 92 17.38 0.85 3.15
N LEU A 93 16.59 -0.20 2.92
CA LEU A 93 15.33 -0.42 3.65
C LEU A 93 15.58 -0.71 5.13
N ALA A 94 16.52 -1.64 5.44
CA ALA A 94 16.83 -2.02 6.81
C ALA A 94 17.32 -0.84 7.65
N GLU A 95 18.17 0.00 7.08
CA GLU A 95 18.73 1.19 7.72
C GLU A 95 17.63 2.21 8.04
N ARG A 96 16.73 2.49 7.07
CA ARG A 96 15.65 3.45 7.24
C ARG A 96 14.58 2.98 8.21
N LEU A 97 14.21 1.70 8.16
CA LEU A 97 13.25 1.12 9.10
C LEU A 97 13.81 1.15 10.52
N GLU A 98 15.10 0.80 10.71
CA GLU A 98 15.75 0.89 12.01
C GLU A 98 15.77 2.33 12.54
N LEU A 99 16.11 3.30 11.69
CA LEU A 99 16.11 4.71 12.04
C LEU A 99 14.73 5.15 12.53
N LEU A 100 13.68 4.88 11.76
CA LEU A 100 12.31 5.23 12.10
C LEU A 100 11.88 4.59 13.42
N LEU A 101 12.07 3.29 13.58
CA LEU A 101 11.75 2.55 14.80
C LEU A 101 12.46 3.13 16.03
N SER A 102 13.76 3.37 15.93
CA SER A 102 14.56 3.84 17.07
C SER A 102 14.23 5.28 17.48
N ILE A 103 13.98 6.17 16.52
CA ILE A 103 13.67 7.57 16.82
C ILE A 103 12.24 7.71 17.34
N PHE A 104 11.29 6.95 16.75
CA PHE A 104 9.90 6.94 17.22
C PHE A 104 9.77 6.31 18.62
N ALA A 105 10.52 5.24 18.91
CA ALA A 105 10.57 4.63 20.25
C ALA A 105 11.07 5.60 21.33
N LYS A 106 11.91 6.58 20.97
CA LYS A 106 12.32 7.70 21.83
C LYS A 106 11.27 8.80 21.98
N GLY A 107 10.10 8.64 21.41
CA GLY A 107 9.04 9.65 21.44
C GLY A 107 9.24 10.83 20.49
N GLN A 108 10.24 10.77 19.61
CA GLN A 108 10.50 11.84 18.64
C GLN A 108 9.66 11.63 17.37
N ARG A 109 8.98 12.68 16.94
CA ARG A 109 8.11 12.70 15.75
C ARG A 109 8.45 13.94 14.91
N PRO A 110 8.37 13.87 13.58
CA PRO A 110 8.44 15.09 12.77
C PRO A 110 7.21 15.95 13.01
N THR A 111 7.39 17.26 13.17
CA THR A 111 6.29 18.19 13.44
C THR A 111 6.38 19.39 12.51
N GLY A 112 5.28 19.78 11.85
CA GLY A 112 5.26 20.94 10.95
C GLY A 112 6.43 20.95 9.98
N SER A 113 7.28 21.99 10.03
CA SER A 113 8.51 22.10 9.23
C SER A 113 9.74 21.44 9.89
N SER A 114 9.64 20.97 11.14
CA SER A 114 10.76 20.39 11.88
C SER A 114 10.86 18.88 11.65
N ASP A 115 12.01 18.46 11.14
CA ASP A 115 12.38 17.06 10.92
C ASP A 115 13.89 16.88 11.12
N PRO A 116 14.39 17.00 12.35
CA PRO A 116 15.83 17.03 12.62
C PRO A 116 16.54 15.71 12.31
N TYR A 117 15.79 14.60 12.23
CA TYR A 117 16.32 13.28 11.92
C TYR A 117 16.02 12.82 10.49
N ALA A 118 15.44 13.69 9.66
CA ALA A 118 15.07 13.38 8.28
C ALA A 118 14.12 12.17 8.14
N LEU A 119 13.19 12.03 9.09
CA LEU A 119 12.28 10.88 9.15
C LEU A 119 11.32 10.81 7.95
N ARG A 120 10.89 11.99 7.44
CA ARG A 120 10.08 12.06 6.21
C ARG A 120 10.87 11.57 5.01
N ARG A 121 12.17 11.95 4.90
CA ARG A 121 13.04 11.45 3.83
C ARG A 121 13.29 9.96 3.94
N ALA A 122 13.48 9.44 5.16
CA ALA A 122 13.59 8.01 5.38
C ALA A 122 12.32 7.27 4.92
N GLY A 123 11.14 7.77 5.27
CA GLY A 123 9.86 7.21 4.81
C GLY A 123 9.67 7.28 3.29
N ASN A 124 10.03 8.40 2.66
CA ASN A 124 10.02 8.52 1.20
C ASN A 124 10.93 7.47 0.54
N GLY A 125 12.16 7.31 1.05
CA GLY A 125 13.10 6.32 0.53
C GLY A 125 12.59 4.88 0.64
N ILE A 126 11.90 4.54 1.75
CA ILE A 126 11.26 3.22 1.89
C ILE A 126 10.24 3.01 0.76
N VAL A 127 9.33 3.96 0.58
CA VAL A 127 8.26 3.88 -0.44
C VAL A 127 8.85 3.79 -1.85
N GLN A 128 9.82 4.65 -2.18
CA GLN A 128 10.47 4.66 -3.49
C GLN A 128 11.19 3.36 -3.81
N ILE A 129 11.93 2.79 -2.85
CA ILE A 129 12.62 1.52 -3.03
C ILE A 129 11.64 0.38 -3.27
N LEU A 130 10.56 0.28 -2.49
CA LEU A 130 9.55 -0.75 -2.67
C LEU A 130 8.89 -0.67 -4.04
N TRP A 131 8.56 0.53 -4.50
CA TRP A 131 7.94 0.74 -5.81
C TRP A 131 8.88 0.48 -6.98
N ASP A 132 10.16 0.91 -6.86
CA ASP A 132 11.17 0.69 -7.88
C ASP A 132 11.46 -0.80 -8.09
N ARG A 133 11.56 -1.55 -6.99
CA ARG A 133 11.82 -2.99 -7.01
C ARG A 133 10.57 -3.85 -7.26
N GLY A 134 9.38 -3.29 -7.13
CA GLY A 134 8.15 -4.06 -7.13
C GLY A 134 8.05 -5.05 -5.96
N TRP A 135 8.71 -4.74 -4.83
CA TRP A 135 8.73 -5.62 -3.67
C TRP A 135 7.46 -5.48 -2.84
N ARG A 136 6.67 -6.55 -2.82
CA ARG A 136 5.43 -6.64 -2.04
C ARG A 136 5.75 -7.00 -0.59
N LEU A 137 6.04 -5.97 0.19
CA LEU A 137 6.45 -6.09 1.58
C LEU A 137 5.27 -5.79 2.51
N PRO A 138 4.90 -6.71 3.44
CA PRO A 138 3.84 -6.47 4.41
C PRO A 138 4.33 -5.53 5.54
N LEU A 139 4.46 -4.23 5.21
CA LEU A 139 5.02 -3.23 6.11
C LEU A 139 4.31 -3.19 7.46
N GLN A 140 2.97 -3.28 7.49
CA GLN A 140 2.22 -3.26 8.74
C GLN A 140 2.63 -4.41 9.68
N THR A 141 2.78 -5.61 9.13
CA THR A 141 3.24 -6.78 9.89
C THR A 141 4.65 -6.58 10.42
N ILE A 142 5.57 -6.10 9.56
CA ILE A 142 6.96 -5.83 9.95
C ILE A 142 7.03 -4.77 11.05
N LEU A 143 6.26 -3.68 10.93
CA LEU A 143 6.24 -2.62 11.94
C LEU A 143 5.74 -3.13 13.29
N ARG A 144 4.68 -3.95 13.33
CA ARG A 144 4.18 -4.56 14.57
C ARG A 144 5.23 -5.48 15.21
N THR A 145 5.80 -6.41 14.44
CA THR A 145 6.84 -7.32 14.93
C THR A 145 8.08 -6.56 15.43
N ALA A 146 8.47 -5.52 14.70
CA ALA A 146 9.60 -4.69 15.10
C ALA A 146 9.30 -3.86 16.36
N ALA A 147 8.11 -3.30 16.48
CA ALA A 147 7.71 -2.54 17.67
C ALA A 147 7.69 -3.41 18.93
N GLU A 148 7.22 -4.64 18.85
CA GLU A 148 7.29 -5.63 19.93
C GLU A 148 8.75 -5.95 20.31
N HIS A 149 9.60 -6.19 19.29
CA HIS A 149 11.03 -6.45 19.52
C HIS A 149 11.73 -5.26 20.18
N TRP A 150 11.45 -4.00 19.73
CA TRP A 150 11.99 -2.78 20.34
C TRP A 150 11.50 -2.60 21.77
N SER A 151 10.23 -2.84 22.06
CA SER A 151 9.68 -2.77 23.43
C SER A 151 10.40 -3.74 24.37
N ALA A 152 10.62 -4.98 23.95
CA ALA A 152 11.34 -5.98 24.73
C ALA A 152 12.83 -5.63 24.92
N ARG A 153 13.46 -5.04 23.90
CA ARG A 153 14.90 -4.68 23.92
C ARG A 153 15.20 -3.39 24.68
N PHE A 154 14.25 -2.44 24.68
CA PHE A 154 14.41 -1.11 25.25
C PHE A 154 13.31 -0.76 26.27
N PRO A 155 13.16 -1.52 27.35
CA PRO A 155 12.08 -1.30 28.32
C PRO A 155 12.12 0.08 28.97
N ALA A 156 13.27 0.75 28.95
CA ALA A 156 13.43 2.11 29.49
C ALA A 156 12.77 3.22 28.62
N PHE A 157 12.31 2.91 27.42
CA PHE A 157 11.67 3.92 26.54
C PHE A 157 10.16 4.04 26.77
N GLU A 158 9.56 3.19 27.58
CA GLU A 158 8.17 3.27 28.03
C GLU A 158 7.15 3.63 26.93
N PHE A 159 7.14 2.88 25.82
CA PHE A 159 6.16 3.03 24.73
C PHE A 159 5.32 1.75 24.58
N GLU A 160 4.08 1.93 24.12
CA GLU A 160 3.22 0.83 23.73
C GLU A 160 3.54 0.41 22.29
N SER A 161 3.79 -0.89 22.06
CA SER A 161 4.23 -1.42 20.77
C SER A 161 3.19 -1.18 19.66
N GLU A 162 1.90 -1.34 19.96
CA GLU A 162 0.82 -1.10 19.00
C GLU A 162 0.78 0.38 18.59
N SER A 163 0.86 1.30 19.55
CA SER A 163 0.90 2.74 19.27
C SER A 163 2.13 3.13 18.44
N LEU A 164 3.29 2.53 18.70
CA LEU A 164 4.49 2.77 17.91
C LEU A 164 4.31 2.31 16.45
N ALA A 165 3.75 1.13 16.25
CA ALA A 165 3.49 0.59 14.91
C ALA A 165 2.47 1.45 14.15
N ASP A 166 1.43 1.92 14.81
CA ASP A 166 0.40 2.78 14.21
C ASP A 166 0.94 4.15 13.82
N ASP A 167 1.73 4.79 14.68
CA ASP A 167 2.37 6.09 14.40
C ASP A 167 3.31 5.99 13.17
N LEU A 168 4.10 4.91 13.10
CA LEU A 168 4.97 4.63 11.96
C LEU A 168 4.16 4.35 10.69
N GLY A 169 3.08 3.59 10.82
CA GLY A 169 2.15 3.32 9.73
C GLY A 169 1.52 4.61 9.19
N GLN A 170 1.12 5.53 10.06
CA GLN A 170 0.60 6.83 9.65
C GLN A 170 1.65 7.68 8.92
N LEU A 171 2.91 7.69 9.40
CA LEU A 171 3.99 8.37 8.70
C LEU A 171 4.16 7.80 7.29
N LEU A 172 4.28 6.48 7.15
CA LEU A 172 4.50 5.85 5.84
C LEU A 172 3.32 6.08 4.89
N ARG A 173 2.08 6.00 5.39
CA ARG A 173 0.90 6.38 4.61
C ARG A 173 0.99 7.81 4.09
N GLN A 174 1.31 8.78 4.93
CA GLN A 174 1.48 10.17 4.51
C GLN A 174 2.59 10.31 3.46
N ARG A 175 3.66 9.53 3.57
CA ARG A 175 4.74 9.56 2.55
C ARG A 175 4.28 8.97 1.23
N MET A 176 3.50 7.87 1.24
CA MET A 176 2.90 7.33 0.02
C MET A 176 2.01 8.36 -0.68
N VAL A 177 1.12 9.02 0.06
CA VAL A 177 0.26 10.09 -0.49
C VAL A 177 1.10 11.21 -1.10
N SER A 178 2.11 11.72 -0.36
CA SER A 178 2.98 12.78 -0.88
C SER A 178 3.73 12.36 -2.15
N GLN A 179 4.24 11.13 -2.21
CA GLN A 179 4.96 10.63 -3.39
C GLN A 179 4.04 10.47 -4.60
N PHE A 180 2.79 10.02 -4.41
CA PHE A 180 1.81 9.96 -5.48
C PHE A 180 1.50 11.35 -6.05
N GLU A 181 1.37 12.36 -5.18
CA GLU A 181 1.14 13.75 -5.60
C GLU A 181 2.38 14.33 -6.32
N GLU A 182 3.58 14.05 -5.83
CA GLU A 182 4.86 14.43 -6.45
C GLU A 182 5.07 13.77 -7.82
N ASP A 183 4.62 12.51 -7.99
CA ASP A 183 4.62 11.78 -9.27
C ASP A 183 3.57 12.33 -10.27
N GLY A 184 2.74 13.32 -9.85
CA GLY A 184 1.78 14.02 -10.70
C GLY A 184 0.42 13.35 -10.84
N PHE A 185 0.09 12.37 -10.00
CA PHE A 185 -1.27 11.81 -9.97
C PHE A 185 -2.29 12.82 -9.46
N ALA A 186 -3.48 12.81 -10.05
CA ALA A 186 -4.55 13.72 -9.64
C ALA A 186 -4.99 13.45 -8.17
N PRO A 187 -5.17 14.51 -7.35
CA PRO A 187 -5.43 14.36 -5.91
C PRO A 187 -6.65 13.49 -5.57
N ASP A 188 -7.70 13.54 -6.38
CA ASP A 188 -8.91 12.74 -6.18
C ASP A 188 -8.67 11.24 -6.42
N LEU A 189 -7.82 10.85 -7.39
CA LEU A 189 -7.39 9.48 -7.59
C LEU A 189 -6.50 9.00 -6.44
N VAL A 190 -5.60 9.85 -5.97
CA VAL A 190 -4.76 9.57 -4.79
C VAL A 190 -5.66 9.31 -3.57
N GLN A 191 -6.67 10.17 -3.35
CA GLN A 191 -7.63 9.99 -2.25
C GLN A 191 -8.48 8.73 -2.41
N ALA A 192 -8.82 8.33 -3.64
CA ALA A 192 -9.60 7.12 -3.90
C ALA A 192 -8.84 5.83 -3.53
N VAL A 193 -7.50 5.83 -3.63
CA VAL A 193 -6.65 4.66 -3.36
C VAL A 193 -6.05 4.69 -1.96
N SER A 194 -5.68 5.86 -1.45
CA SER A 194 -4.89 6.02 -0.21
C SER A 194 -5.41 7.06 0.78
N GLY A 195 -6.57 7.69 0.50
CA GLY A 195 -7.17 8.74 1.33
C GLY A 195 -7.84 8.24 2.61
N GLU A 196 -8.49 9.16 3.31
CA GLU A 196 -9.31 8.83 4.48
C GLU A 196 -10.38 7.80 4.12
N GLY A 197 -10.56 6.81 4.99
CA GLY A 197 -11.48 5.69 4.77
C GLY A 197 -10.91 4.50 3.98
N VAL A 198 -9.69 4.59 3.46
CA VAL A 198 -8.88 3.40 3.13
C VAL A 198 -8.10 3.02 4.37
N SER A 199 -8.19 1.77 4.84
CA SER A 199 -7.48 1.37 6.05
C SER A 199 -5.96 1.45 5.84
N SER A 200 -5.23 1.94 6.84
CA SER A 200 -3.76 1.94 6.82
C SER A 200 -3.21 0.52 6.72
N GLU A 201 -3.88 -0.45 7.33
CA GLU A 201 -3.52 -1.85 7.25
C GLU A 201 -3.52 -2.36 5.80
N ARG A 202 -4.59 -2.11 5.04
CA ARG A 202 -4.65 -2.50 3.62
C ARG A 202 -3.55 -1.83 2.79
N LEU A 203 -3.34 -0.53 3.01
CA LEU A 203 -2.38 0.25 2.25
C LEU A 203 -0.93 -0.21 2.50
N LEU A 204 -0.60 -0.52 3.76
CA LEU A 204 0.73 -0.92 4.18
C LEU A 204 0.97 -2.43 4.10
N GLN A 205 -0.09 -3.23 3.90
CA GLN A 205 0.08 -4.66 3.64
C GLN A 205 0.76 -4.90 2.30
N ASP A 206 0.50 -4.05 1.30
CA ASP A 206 1.16 -4.09 0.00
C ASP A 206 1.22 -2.68 -0.63
N PRO A 207 2.29 -1.92 -0.41
CA PRO A 207 2.46 -0.60 -0.99
C PRO A 207 2.53 -0.58 -2.52
N VAL A 208 2.96 -1.69 -3.14
CA VAL A 208 3.02 -1.83 -4.60
C VAL A 208 1.61 -1.95 -5.20
N ASP A 209 0.73 -2.71 -4.54
CA ASP A 209 -0.68 -2.83 -4.91
C ASP A 209 -1.37 -1.46 -5.01
N ALA A 210 -1.15 -0.60 -4.02
CA ALA A 210 -1.72 0.74 -4.03
C ALA A 210 -1.28 1.56 -5.26
N ARG A 211 -0.01 1.46 -5.64
CA ARG A 211 0.52 2.12 -6.85
C ARG A 211 -0.06 1.53 -8.12
N GLU A 212 -0.17 0.22 -8.23
CA GLU A 212 -0.78 -0.47 -9.39
C GLU A 212 -2.22 -0.03 -9.61
N ARG A 213 -3.02 0.05 -8.54
CA ARG A 213 -4.41 0.54 -8.62
C ARG A 213 -4.47 2.00 -9.07
N LEU A 214 -3.61 2.86 -8.53
CA LEU A 214 -3.56 4.27 -8.89
C LEU A 214 -3.16 4.47 -10.35
N VAL A 215 -2.16 3.76 -10.84
CA VAL A 215 -1.74 3.78 -12.25
C VAL A 215 -2.89 3.33 -13.16
N LEU A 216 -3.58 2.24 -12.81
CA LEU A 216 -4.73 1.78 -13.59
C LEU A 216 -5.86 2.81 -13.64
N LEU A 217 -6.19 3.45 -12.52
CA LEU A 217 -7.23 4.50 -12.50
C LEU A 217 -6.84 5.71 -13.35
N ASN A 218 -5.57 6.08 -13.32
CA ASN A 218 -5.04 7.16 -14.14
C ASN A 218 -5.12 6.83 -15.64
N ASP A 219 -4.77 5.61 -16.03
CA ASP A 219 -4.91 5.13 -17.41
C ASP A 219 -6.36 5.12 -17.87
N LEU A 220 -7.28 4.61 -17.02
CA LEU A 220 -8.72 4.61 -17.29
C LEU A 220 -9.29 6.03 -17.43
N ARG A 221 -8.74 6.99 -16.71
CA ARG A 221 -9.12 8.41 -16.83
C ARG A 221 -8.63 8.98 -18.16
N ALA A 222 -7.38 8.74 -18.50
CA ALA A 222 -6.75 9.24 -19.72
C ALA A 222 -7.44 8.75 -20.99
N ASP A 223 -7.96 7.54 -20.99
CA ASP A 223 -8.68 6.95 -22.15
C ASP A 223 -10.21 7.12 -22.08
N GLY A 224 -10.74 7.83 -21.08
CA GLY A 224 -12.16 8.17 -20.93
C GLY A 224 -13.05 7.05 -20.36
N ARG A 225 -12.49 5.89 -20.00
CA ARG A 225 -13.28 4.76 -19.45
C ARG A 225 -13.68 4.95 -17.99
N LEU A 226 -12.91 5.72 -17.22
CA LEU A 226 -13.16 5.90 -15.79
C LEU A 226 -14.53 6.48 -15.50
N GLN A 227 -14.99 7.46 -16.31
CA GLN A 227 -16.25 8.15 -16.08
C GLN A 227 -17.46 7.21 -16.11
N ALA A 228 -17.46 6.24 -17.04
CA ALA A 228 -18.53 5.25 -17.13
C ALA A 228 -18.61 4.36 -15.89
N VAL A 229 -17.46 3.86 -15.42
CA VAL A 229 -17.37 3.05 -14.19
C VAL A 229 -17.77 3.86 -12.96
N GLN A 230 -17.28 5.08 -12.84
CA GLN A 230 -17.58 5.99 -11.73
C GLN A 230 -19.07 6.24 -11.57
N ALA A 231 -19.75 6.62 -12.65
CA ALA A 231 -21.18 6.92 -12.62
C ALA A 231 -22.03 5.74 -12.11
N VAL A 232 -21.68 4.51 -12.54
CA VAL A 232 -22.34 3.28 -12.13
C VAL A 232 -22.14 3.03 -10.64
N VAL A 233 -20.88 3.04 -10.20
CA VAL A 233 -20.52 2.72 -8.81
C VAL A 233 -21.09 3.76 -7.85
N GLN A 234 -21.01 5.06 -8.15
CA GLN A 234 -21.54 6.12 -7.28
C GLN A 234 -23.06 6.03 -7.12
N ARG A 235 -23.80 5.70 -8.21
CA ARG A 235 -25.26 5.53 -8.13
C ARG A 235 -25.63 4.36 -7.24
N ALA A 236 -24.91 3.22 -7.37
CA ALA A 236 -25.11 2.05 -6.53
C ALA A 236 -24.75 2.32 -5.06
N SER A 237 -23.60 2.97 -4.80
CA SER A 237 -23.08 3.26 -3.45
C SER A 237 -24.07 4.09 -2.62
N LYS A 238 -24.63 5.16 -3.18
CA LYS A 238 -25.59 6.03 -2.48
C LYS A 238 -26.83 5.30 -1.99
N LEU A 239 -27.29 4.31 -2.72
CA LEU A 239 -28.43 3.49 -2.29
C LEU A 239 -28.00 2.37 -1.34
N ALA A 240 -26.84 1.76 -1.59
CA ALA A 240 -26.27 0.74 -0.72
C ALA A 240 -26.03 1.22 0.72
N GLU A 241 -25.81 2.53 0.96
CA GLU A 241 -25.71 3.13 2.30
C GLU A 241 -26.98 2.96 3.15
N LYS A 242 -28.14 2.68 2.51
CA LYS A 242 -29.41 2.42 3.21
C LYS A 242 -29.56 0.95 3.61
N GLY A 243 -28.67 0.09 3.18
CA GLY A 243 -28.60 -1.33 3.54
C GLY A 243 -27.64 -1.60 4.69
N ASP A 244 -27.62 -2.84 5.13
CA ASP A 244 -26.82 -3.31 6.27
C ASP A 244 -25.83 -4.44 5.89
N LEU A 245 -25.57 -4.64 4.58
CA LEU A 245 -24.66 -5.68 4.12
C LEU A 245 -23.21 -5.31 4.50
N ASP A 246 -22.50 -6.30 5.05
CA ASP A 246 -21.07 -6.18 5.39
C ASP A 246 -20.23 -5.73 4.19
N ALA A 247 -19.34 -4.78 4.40
CA ALA A 247 -18.51 -4.21 3.35
C ALA A 247 -17.47 -5.20 2.79
N THR A 248 -17.21 -6.30 3.46
CA THR A 248 -16.30 -7.36 3.01
C THR A 248 -16.99 -8.44 2.17
N GLN A 249 -18.32 -8.40 2.06
CA GLN A 249 -19.08 -9.36 1.28
C GLN A 249 -18.91 -9.08 -0.22
N LEU A 250 -18.09 -9.86 -0.90
CA LEU A 250 -17.81 -9.76 -2.34
C LEU A 250 -18.66 -10.73 -3.17
N ALA A 251 -18.90 -11.96 -2.67
CA ALA A 251 -19.76 -12.92 -3.33
C ALA A 251 -21.22 -12.53 -3.16
N PRO A 252 -22.06 -12.60 -4.20
CA PRO A 252 -23.48 -12.31 -4.08
C PRO A 252 -24.24 -13.36 -3.23
N GLU A 253 -23.80 -14.61 -3.24
CA GLU A 253 -24.31 -15.63 -2.35
C GLU A 253 -23.62 -15.56 -0.95
N PRO A 254 -24.30 -15.74 0.15
CA PRO A 254 -25.75 -15.98 0.36
C PRO A 254 -26.58 -14.70 0.57
N ALA A 255 -26.06 -13.54 0.22
CA ALA A 255 -26.69 -12.26 0.56
C ALA A 255 -27.91 -11.91 -0.30
N ILE A 256 -28.08 -12.59 -1.45
CA ILE A 256 -29.12 -12.32 -2.45
C ILE A 256 -29.98 -13.56 -2.67
N ASP A 257 -31.31 -13.39 -2.57
CA ASP A 257 -32.29 -14.43 -2.84
C ASP A 257 -32.99 -14.19 -4.18
N PRO A 258 -32.68 -14.98 -5.24
CA PRO A 258 -33.31 -14.83 -6.55
C PRO A 258 -34.83 -15.10 -6.57
N SER A 259 -35.37 -15.77 -5.54
CA SER A 259 -36.83 -16.01 -5.47
C SER A 259 -37.67 -14.76 -5.19
N LEU A 260 -37.00 -13.69 -4.76
CA LEU A 260 -37.57 -12.37 -4.49
C LEU A 260 -37.50 -11.41 -5.68
N PHE A 261 -37.06 -11.87 -6.84
CA PHE A 261 -36.93 -11.05 -8.03
C PHE A 261 -38.28 -10.89 -8.75
N ASP A 262 -38.61 -9.63 -9.05
CA ASP A 262 -39.85 -9.27 -9.79
C ASP A 262 -39.52 -8.86 -11.26
N SER A 263 -38.26 -8.58 -11.56
CA SER A 263 -37.86 -8.07 -12.87
C SER A 263 -36.64 -8.80 -13.44
N PRO A 264 -36.56 -8.97 -14.77
CA PRO A 264 -35.39 -9.53 -15.43
C PRO A 264 -34.08 -8.76 -15.16
N SER A 265 -34.16 -7.46 -14.89
CA SER A 265 -33.00 -6.61 -14.57
C SER A 265 -32.28 -7.03 -13.28
N GLU A 266 -33.04 -7.56 -12.29
CA GLU A 266 -32.45 -8.08 -11.04
C GLU A 266 -31.61 -9.33 -11.32
N SER A 267 -32.11 -10.24 -12.16
CA SER A 267 -31.39 -11.44 -12.57
C SER A 267 -30.14 -11.14 -13.40
N GLU A 268 -30.24 -10.15 -14.30
CA GLU A 268 -29.08 -9.74 -15.11
C GLU A 268 -28.01 -9.05 -14.25
N LEU A 269 -28.41 -8.20 -13.29
CA LEU A 269 -27.47 -7.60 -12.35
C LEU A 269 -26.78 -8.66 -11.49
N LEU A 270 -27.54 -9.64 -10.94
CA LEU A 270 -26.95 -10.75 -10.20
C LEU A 270 -25.89 -11.50 -11.01
N LYS A 271 -26.16 -11.80 -12.27
CA LYS A 271 -25.23 -12.48 -13.18
C LYS A 271 -23.93 -11.66 -13.37
N GLN A 272 -24.04 -10.33 -13.49
CA GLN A 272 -22.86 -9.47 -13.56
C GLN A 272 -22.05 -9.53 -12.24
N LEU A 273 -22.71 -9.49 -11.08
CA LEU A 273 -22.05 -9.62 -9.76
C LEU A 273 -21.33 -10.96 -9.60
N GLN A 274 -21.91 -12.06 -10.07
CA GLN A 274 -21.28 -13.38 -10.07
C GLN A 274 -20.03 -13.42 -10.96
N THR A 275 -20.04 -12.69 -12.07
CA THR A 275 -18.86 -12.55 -12.95
C THR A 275 -17.77 -11.69 -12.31
N LEU A 276 -18.14 -10.65 -11.57
CA LEU A 276 -17.20 -9.74 -10.90
C LEU A 276 -16.57 -10.35 -9.64
N SER A 277 -17.30 -11.24 -8.92
CA SER A 277 -16.85 -11.80 -7.64
C SER A 277 -15.45 -12.42 -7.71
N PRO A 278 -15.15 -13.39 -8.60
CA PRO A 278 -13.83 -13.98 -8.67
C PRO A 278 -12.73 -12.98 -9.07
N LEU A 279 -13.06 -11.94 -9.83
CA LEU A 279 -12.12 -10.89 -10.20
C LEU A 279 -11.77 -10.00 -9.01
N ALA A 280 -12.78 -9.66 -8.20
CA ALA A 280 -12.60 -8.90 -6.97
C ALA A 280 -11.80 -9.70 -5.92
N GLU A 281 -12.14 -10.98 -5.72
CA GLU A 281 -11.44 -11.88 -4.79
C GLU A 281 -9.97 -12.10 -5.16
N ALA A 282 -9.69 -12.20 -6.48
CA ALA A 282 -8.33 -12.35 -6.99
C ALA A 282 -7.55 -11.04 -7.12
N SER A 283 -8.17 -9.87 -6.81
CA SER A 283 -7.60 -8.54 -7.04
C SER A 283 -7.16 -8.33 -8.50
N ASP A 284 -7.89 -8.93 -9.45
CA ASP A 284 -7.71 -8.67 -10.88
C ASP A 284 -8.33 -7.31 -11.24
N TYR A 285 -7.58 -6.25 -10.99
CA TYR A 285 -8.07 -4.86 -11.15
C TYR A 285 -8.44 -4.51 -12.58
N ARG A 286 -7.72 -5.04 -13.57
CA ARG A 286 -8.00 -4.79 -15.00
C ARG A 286 -9.26 -5.52 -15.43
N GLY A 287 -9.39 -6.78 -15.04
CA GLY A 287 -10.62 -7.56 -15.25
C GLY A 287 -11.81 -6.93 -14.56
N LEU A 288 -11.63 -6.51 -13.29
CA LEU A 288 -12.68 -5.86 -12.50
C LEU A 288 -13.13 -4.55 -13.14
N ALA A 289 -12.23 -3.67 -13.55
CA ALA A 289 -12.57 -2.41 -14.23
C ALA A 289 -13.34 -2.66 -15.54
N THR A 290 -12.93 -3.65 -16.33
CA THR A 290 -13.62 -4.03 -17.56
C THR A 290 -15.02 -4.60 -17.25
N GLY A 291 -15.12 -5.47 -16.26
CA GLY A 291 -16.39 -6.06 -15.85
C GLY A 291 -17.38 -5.02 -15.30
N LEU A 292 -16.90 -4.02 -14.55
CA LEU A 292 -17.70 -2.90 -14.07
C LEU A 292 -18.28 -2.05 -15.23
N GLN A 293 -17.52 -1.87 -16.31
CA GLN A 293 -18.03 -1.20 -17.53
C GLN A 293 -19.16 -2.01 -18.18
N VAL A 294 -19.04 -3.34 -18.21
CA VAL A 294 -20.09 -4.22 -18.74
C VAL A 294 -21.31 -4.18 -17.83
N ALA A 295 -21.12 -4.22 -16.51
CA ALA A 295 -22.18 -4.14 -15.52
C ALA A 295 -22.96 -2.81 -15.56
N ALA A 296 -22.38 -1.75 -16.15
CA ALA A 296 -23.03 -0.45 -16.30
C ALA A 296 -24.40 -0.54 -16.97
N LYS A 297 -24.50 -1.32 -18.04
CA LYS A 297 -25.75 -1.53 -18.79
C LYS A 297 -26.80 -2.27 -17.97
N ALA A 298 -26.38 -3.30 -17.22
CA ALA A 298 -27.28 -4.05 -16.34
C ALA A 298 -27.82 -3.15 -15.20
N LEU A 299 -26.95 -2.30 -14.64
CA LEU A 299 -27.35 -1.36 -13.59
C LEU A 299 -28.24 -0.24 -14.16
N GLU A 300 -27.99 0.26 -15.36
CA GLU A 300 -28.88 1.21 -16.03
C GLU A 300 -30.29 0.61 -16.20
N ALA A 301 -30.38 -0.62 -16.71
CA ALA A 301 -31.67 -1.33 -16.87
C ALA A 301 -32.34 -1.63 -15.51
N PHE A 302 -31.58 -1.80 -14.46
CA PHE A 302 -32.09 -1.99 -13.09
C PHE A 302 -32.74 -0.72 -12.54
N PHE A 303 -32.24 0.46 -12.89
CA PHE A 303 -32.75 1.74 -12.42
C PHE A 303 -33.75 2.40 -13.35
N ASP A 304 -33.59 2.22 -14.66
CA ASP A 304 -34.29 2.99 -15.67
C ASP A 304 -34.87 2.07 -16.76
N GLY A 305 -36.00 2.47 -17.38
CA GLY A 305 -36.66 1.73 -18.46
C GLY A 305 -37.76 0.76 -18.00
N ASP A 306 -38.26 -0.07 -18.95
CA ASP A 306 -39.41 -0.93 -18.75
C ASP A 306 -39.19 -2.05 -17.72
N ASN A 307 -37.95 -2.45 -17.51
CA ASN A 307 -37.55 -3.49 -16.57
C ASN A 307 -36.96 -2.94 -15.25
N SER A 308 -37.08 -1.63 -15.04
CA SER A 308 -36.56 -0.98 -13.82
C SER A 308 -37.33 -1.42 -12.57
N VAL A 309 -36.64 -1.34 -11.43
CA VAL A 309 -37.21 -1.70 -10.13
C VAL A 309 -37.19 -0.52 -9.16
N MET A 310 -38.17 -0.46 -8.31
CA MET A 310 -38.17 0.47 -7.17
C MET A 310 -37.32 -0.14 -6.05
N VAL A 311 -36.07 0.33 -5.90
CA VAL A 311 -35.14 -0.19 -4.89
C VAL A 311 -35.74 -0.14 -3.48
N MET A 312 -36.39 0.97 -3.14
CA MET A 312 -37.07 1.18 -1.86
C MET A 312 -38.50 0.64 -1.89
N ALA A 313 -38.65 -0.67 -2.22
CA ALA A 313 -39.93 -1.36 -2.24
C ALA A 313 -40.60 -1.35 -0.86
N ASP A 314 -41.95 -1.42 -0.84
CA ASP A 314 -42.74 -1.53 0.42
C ASP A 314 -42.41 -2.80 1.18
N ASP A 315 -42.30 -3.93 0.47
CA ASP A 315 -41.87 -5.19 1.06
C ASP A 315 -40.43 -5.13 1.57
N ALA A 316 -40.24 -5.41 2.85
CA ALA A 316 -38.94 -5.29 3.51
C ALA A 316 -37.93 -6.31 3.01
N ALA A 317 -38.39 -7.53 2.64
CA ALA A 317 -37.48 -8.57 2.13
C ALA A 317 -37.01 -8.24 0.70
N VAL A 318 -37.92 -7.81 -0.16
CA VAL A 318 -37.60 -7.35 -1.52
C VAL A 318 -36.67 -6.14 -1.49
N ARG A 319 -37.00 -5.15 -0.65
CA ARG A 319 -36.15 -3.96 -0.45
C ARG A 319 -34.74 -4.32 -0.03
N ARG A 320 -34.60 -5.17 0.99
CA ARG A 320 -33.28 -5.62 1.48
C ARG A 320 -32.50 -6.36 0.40
N ASN A 321 -33.16 -7.22 -0.34
CA ASN A 321 -32.56 -7.99 -1.43
C ASN A 321 -32.00 -7.08 -2.54
N ARG A 322 -32.75 -6.02 -2.93
CA ARG A 322 -32.33 -5.01 -3.91
C ARG A 322 -31.17 -4.15 -3.39
N LEU A 323 -31.20 -3.79 -2.11
CA LEU A 323 -30.07 -3.08 -1.47
C LEU A 323 -28.82 -3.96 -1.42
N ASN A 324 -28.97 -5.28 -1.19
CA ASN A 324 -27.84 -6.20 -1.20
C ASN A 324 -27.19 -6.32 -2.58
N LEU A 325 -27.98 -6.36 -3.68
CA LEU A 325 -27.42 -6.31 -5.05
C LEU A 325 -26.49 -5.10 -5.25
N LEU A 326 -26.94 -3.92 -4.83
CA LEU A 326 -26.16 -2.67 -4.93
C LEU A 326 -24.97 -2.65 -3.98
N SER A 327 -25.13 -3.21 -2.79
CA SER A 327 -24.05 -3.29 -1.80
C SER A 327 -22.92 -4.22 -2.25
N VAL A 328 -23.24 -5.37 -2.85
CA VAL A 328 -22.23 -6.27 -3.43
C VAL A 328 -21.48 -5.59 -4.55
N LEU A 329 -22.17 -4.86 -5.45
CA LEU A 329 -21.50 -4.11 -6.52
C LEU A 329 -20.54 -3.05 -5.96
N ARG A 330 -20.98 -2.26 -4.97
CA ARG A 330 -20.14 -1.29 -4.27
C ARG A 330 -18.91 -1.97 -3.64
N ASN A 331 -19.10 -3.09 -2.95
CA ASN A 331 -18.04 -3.81 -2.27
C ASN A 331 -17.00 -4.34 -3.27
N GLN A 332 -17.45 -4.96 -4.37
CA GLN A 332 -16.59 -5.42 -5.45
C GLN A 332 -15.80 -4.26 -6.09
N ALA A 333 -16.45 -3.15 -6.37
CA ALA A 333 -15.78 -1.95 -6.92
C ALA A 333 -14.77 -1.36 -5.92
N SER A 334 -15.05 -1.42 -4.61
CA SER A 334 -14.17 -0.89 -3.56
C SER A 334 -12.84 -1.63 -3.43
N VAL A 335 -12.75 -2.85 -3.99
CA VAL A 335 -11.48 -3.58 -4.12
C VAL A 335 -10.50 -2.81 -5.01
N LEU A 336 -10.98 -2.13 -6.05
CA LEU A 336 -10.16 -1.26 -6.89
C LEU A 336 -9.89 0.10 -6.21
N ALA A 337 -10.96 0.83 -5.83
CA ALA A 337 -10.85 2.17 -5.27
C ALA A 337 -12.14 2.62 -4.57
N ARG A 338 -12.04 3.68 -3.76
CA ARG A 338 -13.19 4.40 -3.25
C ARG A 338 -13.68 5.41 -4.29
N PHE A 339 -14.60 4.99 -5.13
CA PHE A 339 -15.12 5.79 -6.24
C PHE A 339 -15.83 7.07 -5.79
N ASP A 340 -16.30 7.14 -4.55
CA ASP A 340 -16.91 8.35 -3.99
C ASP A 340 -15.93 9.52 -3.87
N ASN A 341 -14.62 9.25 -3.81
CA ASN A 341 -13.57 10.24 -3.75
C ASN A 341 -13.16 10.76 -5.15
N ILE A 342 -13.60 10.12 -6.23
CA ILE A 342 -13.23 10.48 -7.61
C ILE A 342 -14.14 11.60 -8.08
N GLN A 343 -13.55 12.69 -8.56
CA GLN A 343 -14.27 13.84 -9.12
C GLN A 343 -14.63 13.59 -10.60
N SER A 344 -15.80 14.09 -10.98
CA SER A 344 -16.35 13.96 -12.36
C SER A 344 -15.66 14.92 -13.31
#